data_f52ec2577b5c4dd50a8cd16f33a2ef1e
#
_entry.id   f52ec2577b5c4dd50a8cd16f33a2ef1e
#
_cell.length_a   1.000
_cell.length_b   1.000
_cell.length_c   1.000
_cell.angle_alpha   90.00
_cell.angle_beta   90.00
_cell.angle_gamma   90.00
#
_symmetry.space_group_name_H-M   'P 1'
#
loop_
_entity.id
_entity.type
_entity.pdbx_description
1 polymer ?
#
loop_
_entity_poly.entity_id
_entity_poly.type
_entity_poly.pdbx_seq_one_letter_code
_entity_poly.pdbx_strand_id
1 'polypeptide(L)'
;MKPDSLENNIIFLCGEFSHLFHHALTATFKKHRIPVSVEQFSILALLFYKNGINQQEISGLLNRDKTTVARVIVKMEKSELIVRMTDRKDNRGKLIYLTDEGERVQEKAVECSAKLYHRAIRNLKPPELKTSLKVMTRMLRNVK
;
A
#
# COMPACT_ATOMS: atom_id res chain seq x y z
N MET A 1 -26.32 -14.07 10.72
CA MET A 1 -26.33 -15.10 9.67
C MET A 1 -25.00 -15.86 9.76
N LYS A 2 -25.02 -17.15 10.06
CA LYS A 2 -23.80 -17.97 9.96
C LYS A 2 -23.53 -18.22 8.46
N PRO A 3 -22.35 -17.94 7.95
CA PRO A 3 -22.00 -18.35 6.59
C PRO A 3 -22.03 -19.88 6.49
N ASP A 4 -22.63 -20.40 5.43
CA ASP A 4 -22.78 -21.83 5.21
C ASP A 4 -21.43 -22.55 5.03
N SER A 5 -20.40 -21.79 4.64
CA SER A 5 -19.00 -22.22 4.59
C SER A 5 -18.05 -21.00 4.66
N LEU A 6 -16.77 -21.21 4.98
CA LEU A 6 -15.76 -20.14 4.94
C LEU A 6 -15.61 -19.58 3.53
N GLU A 7 -15.77 -20.39 2.50
CA GLU A 7 -15.66 -20.02 1.09
C GLU A 7 -16.77 -19.05 0.65
N ASN A 8 -17.90 -19.01 1.37
CA ASN A 8 -19.00 -18.08 1.12
C ASN A 8 -18.96 -16.83 2.03
N ASN A 9 -17.87 -16.68 2.81
CA ASN A 9 -17.70 -15.54 3.69
C ASN A 9 -16.79 -14.49 3.06
N ILE A 10 -17.35 -13.36 2.65
CA ILE A 10 -16.59 -12.29 2.00
C ILE A 10 -15.46 -11.74 2.88
N ILE A 11 -15.64 -11.68 4.20
CA ILE A 11 -14.60 -11.20 5.13
C ILE A 11 -13.43 -12.17 5.16
N PHE A 12 -13.73 -13.47 5.21
CA PHE A 12 -12.71 -14.51 5.13
C PHE A 12 -11.95 -14.44 3.80
N LEU A 13 -12.66 -14.35 2.67
CA LEU A 13 -12.05 -14.26 1.34
C LEU A 13 -11.18 -13.01 1.18
N CYS A 14 -11.59 -11.87 1.74
CA CYS A 14 -10.77 -10.65 1.76
C CYS A 14 -9.46 -10.87 2.52
N GLY A 15 -9.52 -11.52 3.68
CA GLY A 15 -8.34 -11.85 4.48
C GLY A 15 -7.38 -12.79 3.75
N GLU A 16 -7.91 -13.87 3.20
CA GLU A 16 -7.13 -14.83 2.41
C GLU A 16 -6.48 -14.19 1.18
N PHE A 17 -7.26 -13.42 0.41
CA PHE A 17 -6.73 -12.72 -0.75
C PHE A 17 -5.61 -11.74 -0.35
N SER A 18 -5.82 -10.94 0.68
CA SER A 18 -4.80 -10.01 1.18
C SER A 18 -3.53 -10.72 1.59
N HIS A 19 -3.65 -11.83 2.34
CA HIS A 19 -2.51 -12.62 2.79
C HIS A 19 -1.73 -13.24 1.62
N LEU A 20 -2.42 -13.92 0.71
CA LEU A 20 -1.81 -14.58 -0.45
C LEU A 20 -1.17 -13.56 -1.41
N PHE A 21 -1.83 -12.42 -1.65
CA PHE A 21 -1.31 -11.37 -2.51
C PHE A 21 -0.06 -10.72 -1.90
N HIS A 22 -0.06 -10.44 -0.60
CA HIS A 22 1.11 -9.93 0.13
C HIS A 22 2.30 -10.88 0.02
N HIS A 23 2.07 -12.18 0.22
CA HIS A 23 3.10 -13.21 0.08
C HIS A 23 3.68 -13.27 -1.34
N ALA A 24 2.82 -13.28 -2.35
CA ALA A 24 3.23 -13.30 -3.75
C ALA A 24 4.00 -12.03 -4.15
N LEU A 25 3.59 -10.87 -3.64
CA LEU A 25 4.26 -9.59 -3.88
C LEU A 25 5.65 -9.56 -3.23
N THR A 26 5.77 -10.04 -2.00
CA THR A 26 7.06 -10.18 -1.30
C THR A 26 8.02 -11.07 -2.08
N ALA A 27 7.54 -12.22 -2.58
CA ALA A 27 8.34 -13.12 -3.41
C ALA A 27 8.75 -12.47 -4.75
N THR A 28 7.86 -11.68 -5.34
CA THR A 28 8.12 -10.93 -6.58
C THR A 28 9.22 -9.89 -6.36
N PHE A 29 9.15 -9.11 -5.29
CA PHE A 29 10.18 -8.13 -4.96
C PHE A 29 11.54 -8.77 -4.70
N LYS A 30 11.56 -9.88 -3.97
CA LYS A 30 12.80 -10.64 -3.75
C LYS A 30 13.40 -11.14 -5.06
N LYS A 31 12.60 -11.74 -5.93
CA LYS A 31 13.02 -12.24 -7.25
C LYS A 31 13.62 -11.14 -8.12
N HIS A 32 13.03 -9.96 -8.13
CA HIS A 32 13.47 -8.82 -8.94
C HIS A 32 14.44 -7.88 -8.22
N ARG A 33 14.91 -8.25 -7.02
CA ARG A 33 15.83 -7.46 -6.21
C ARG A 33 15.32 -6.04 -5.95
N ILE A 34 14.03 -5.90 -5.73
CA ILE A 34 13.42 -4.63 -5.32
C ILE A 34 13.75 -4.41 -3.84
N PRO A 35 14.43 -3.31 -3.46
CA PRO A 35 15.01 -3.15 -2.12
C PRO A 35 14.00 -2.59 -1.10
N VAL A 36 12.74 -2.98 -1.19
CA VAL A 36 11.68 -2.52 -0.28
C VAL A 36 10.77 -3.66 0.14
N SER A 37 10.22 -3.56 1.35
CA SER A 37 9.13 -4.40 1.81
C SER A 37 7.78 -3.95 1.19
N VAL A 38 6.75 -4.78 1.32
CA VAL A 38 5.40 -4.43 0.87
C VAL A 38 4.85 -3.22 1.64
N GLU A 39 5.17 -3.09 2.93
CA GLU A 39 4.81 -1.92 3.74
C GLU A 39 5.49 -0.64 3.24
N GLN A 40 6.78 -0.70 2.96
CA GLN A 40 7.52 0.43 2.38
C GLN A 40 6.97 0.80 1.00
N PHE A 41 6.66 -0.19 0.17
CA PHE A 41 6.05 0.02 -1.13
C PHE A 41 4.69 0.73 -1.03
N SER A 42 3.87 0.38 -0.03
CA SER A 42 2.59 1.07 0.20
C SER A 42 2.78 2.56 0.50
N ILE A 43 3.82 2.92 1.24
CA ILE A 43 4.16 4.33 1.52
C ILE A 43 4.71 5.02 0.26
N LEU A 44 5.59 4.37 -0.48
CA LEU A 44 6.10 4.91 -1.76
C LEU A 44 4.95 5.18 -2.73
N ALA A 45 4.04 4.23 -2.89
CA ALA A 45 2.87 4.37 -3.76
C ALA A 45 1.96 5.52 -3.31
N LEU A 46 1.72 5.67 -2.01
CA LEU A 46 0.95 6.78 -1.48
C LEU A 46 1.61 8.13 -1.78
N LEU A 47 2.92 8.27 -1.51
CA LEU A 47 3.68 9.49 -1.74
C LEU A 47 3.79 9.82 -3.24
N PHE A 48 3.81 8.82 -4.11
CA PHE A 48 3.80 9.03 -5.55
C PHE A 48 2.55 9.80 -6.01
N TYR A 49 1.39 9.51 -5.41
CA TYR A 49 0.13 10.22 -5.70
C TYR A 49 -0.09 11.45 -4.85
N LYS A 50 0.43 11.48 -3.63
CA LYS A 50 0.22 12.56 -2.67
C LYS A 50 1.52 12.85 -1.91
N ASN A 51 2.46 13.48 -2.60
CA ASN A 51 3.76 13.83 -2.06
C ASN A 51 3.66 15.00 -1.06
N GLY A 52 4.56 15.09 -0.10
CA GLY A 52 4.61 16.20 0.85
C GLY A 52 3.50 16.16 1.90
N ILE A 53 3.31 15.02 2.54
CA ILE A 53 2.37 14.82 3.64
C ILE A 53 3.10 14.41 4.92
N ASN A 54 2.48 14.66 6.07
CA ASN A 54 3.07 14.30 7.35
C ASN A 54 2.81 12.82 7.70
N GLN A 55 3.55 12.34 8.69
CA GLN A 55 3.47 10.94 9.14
C GLN A 55 2.07 10.55 9.65
N GLN A 56 1.35 11.46 10.29
CA GLN A 56 0.00 11.22 10.77
C GLN A 56 -0.99 11.02 9.62
N GLU A 57 -0.86 11.81 8.55
CA GLU A 57 -1.66 11.65 7.33
C GLU A 57 -1.38 10.30 6.66
N ILE A 58 -0.12 9.87 6.61
CA ILE A 58 0.25 8.54 6.08
C ILE A 58 -0.44 7.44 6.90
N SER A 59 -0.37 7.51 8.24
CA SER A 59 -1.04 6.54 9.12
C SER A 59 -2.54 6.49 8.87
N GLY A 60 -3.19 7.63 8.74
CA GLY A 60 -4.63 7.72 8.47
C GLY A 60 -5.02 7.19 7.11
N LEU A 61 -4.29 7.56 6.05
CA LEU A 61 -4.60 7.14 4.68
C LEU A 61 -4.36 5.65 4.44
N LEU A 62 -3.33 5.07 5.08
CA LEU A 62 -3.03 3.65 4.98
C LEU A 62 -3.74 2.79 6.04
N ASN A 63 -4.49 3.40 6.96
CA ASN A 63 -5.12 2.71 8.10
C ASN A 63 -4.12 1.84 8.88
N ARG A 64 -2.95 2.41 9.19
CA ARG A 64 -1.88 1.78 9.97
C ARG A 64 -1.64 2.55 11.26
N ASP A 65 -1.20 1.84 12.29
CA ASP A 65 -0.87 2.50 13.56
C ASP A 65 0.37 3.41 13.42
N LYS A 66 0.39 4.48 14.22
CA LYS A 66 1.42 5.52 14.17
C LYS A 66 2.83 4.95 14.45
N THR A 67 2.93 3.99 15.35
CA THR A 67 4.22 3.39 15.75
C THR A 67 4.81 2.57 14.60
N THR A 68 3.98 1.78 13.94
CA THR A 68 4.40 1.00 12.76
C THR A 68 4.85 1.92 11.64
N VAL A 69 4.07 2.96 11.31
CA VAL A 69 4.42 3.93 10.27
C VAL A 69 5.71 4.66 10.61
N ALA A 70 5.88 5.13 11.87
CA ALA A 70 7.10 5.80 12.31
C ALA A 70 8.35 4.95 12.08
N ARG A 71 8.27 3.68 12.42
CA ARG A 71 9.38 2.71 12.26
C ARG A 71 9.74 2.47 10.81
N VAL A 72 8.74 2.36 9.94
CA VAL A 72 8.93 2.18 8.49
C VAL A 72 9.55 3.45 7.87
N ILE A 73 9.05 4.62 8.22
CA ILE A 73 9.56 5.93 7.77
C ILE A 73 11.05 6.10 8.12
N VAL A 74 11.44 5.78 9.35
CA VAL A 74 12.87 5.86 9.77
C VAL A 74 13.75 4.96 8.87
N LYS A 75 13.30 3.75 8.57
CA LYS A 75 14.05 2.84 7.68
C LYS A 75 14.14 3.38 6.25
N MET A 76 13.06 3.94 5.73
CA MET A 76 13.01 4.50 4.38
C MET A 76 13.89 5.75 4.25
N GLU A 77 13.95 6.58 5.29
CA GLU A 77 14.83 7.74 5.34
C GLU A 77 16.31 7.31 5.35
N LYS A 78 16.66 6.31 6.16
CA LYS A 78 18.02 5.72 6.18
C LYS A 78 18.44 5.11 4.83
N SER A 79 17.49 4.59 4.09
CA SER A 79 17.70 4.03 2.74
C SER A 79 17.59 5.09 1.63
N GLU A 80 17.49 6.36 1.99
CA GLU A 80 17.42 7.50 1.08
C GLU A 80 16.24 7.45 0.08
N LEU A 81 15.17 6.71 0.42
CA LEU A 81 13.96 6.63 -0.41
C LEU A 81 13.03 7.82 -0.20
N ILE A 82 13.10 8.41 0.97
CA ILE A 82 12.31 9.59 1.37
C ILE A 82 13.19 10.58 2.11
N VAL A 83 12.72 11.82 2.15
CA VAL A 83 13.31 12.92 2.92
C VAL A 83 12.23 13.62 3.73
N ARG A 84 12.57 14.04 4.95
CA ARG A 84 11.71 14.88 5.78
C ARG A 84 12.14 16.34 5.66
N MET A 85 11.19 17.20 5.39
CA MET A 85 11.41 18.64 5.33
C MET A 85 10.49 19.35 6.31
N THR A 86 10.97 20.44 6.92
CA THR A 86 10.14 21.26 7.80
C THR A 86 8.98 21.87 7.00
N ASP A 87 7.75 21.74 7.55
CA ASP A 87 6.59 22.40 6.97
C ASP A 87 6.76 23.93 7.13
N ARG A 88 6.69 24.67 6.03
CA ARG A 88 6.80 26.14 6.03
C ARG A 88 5.61 26.83 6.70
N LYS A 89 4.46 26.16 6.77
CA LYS A 89 3.23 26.65 7.41
C LYS A 89 3.20 26.35 8.91
N ASP A 90 3.78 25.20 9.31
CA ASP A 90 3.91 24.78 10.69
C ASP A 90 5.36 24.33 10.96
N ASN A 91 6.17 25.20 11.56
CA ASN A 91 7.58 24.94 11.87
C ASN A 91 7.80 23.74 12.80
N ARG A 92 6.75 23.17 13.40
CA ARG A 92 6.81 21.97 14.27
C ARG A 92 6.61 20.68 13.48
N GLY A 93 6.00 20.78 12.32
CA GLY A 93 5.69 19.63 11.47
C GLY A 93 6.82 19.28 10.51
N LYS A 94 6.90 18.00 10.17
CA LYS A 94 7.74 17.49 9.09
C LYS A 94 6.86 16.90 7.99
N LEU A 95 7.11 17.33 6.75
CA LEU A 95 6.50 16.76 5.56
C LEU A 95 7.46 15.77 4.94
N ILE A 96 6.91 14.67 4.43
CA ILE A 96 7.64 13.56 3.87
C ILE A 96 7.50 13.60 2.35
N TYR A 97 8.64 13.55 1.67
CA TYR A 97 8.73 13.59 0.22
C TYR A 97 9.51 12.38 -0.30
N LEU A 98 9.15 11.92 -1.49
CA LEU A 98 9.98 10.99 -2.24
C LEU A 98 11.30 11.67 -2.65
N THR A 99 12.38 10.91 -2.62
CA THR A 99 13.62 11.25 -3.32
C THR A 99 13.55 10.73 -4.76
N ASP A 100 14.49 11.14 -5.62
CA ASP A 100 14.62 10.58 -6.97
C ASP A 100 14.81 9.05 -6.93
N GLU A 101 15.57 8.55 -5.96
CA GLU A 101 15.73 7.11 -5.73
C GLU A 101 14.42 6.47 -5.29
N GLY A 102 13.64 7.11 -4.42
CA GLY A 102 12.31 6.64 -4.01
C GLY A 102 11.34 6.51 -5.18
N GLU A 103 11.32 7.49 -6.09
CA GLU A 103 10.52 7.43 -7.32
C GLU A 103 10.97 6.28 -8.22
N ARG A 104 12.27 6.15 -8.44
CA ARG A 104 12.85 5.07 -9.26
C ARG A 104 12.52 3.68 -8.72
N VAL A 105 12.63 3.49 -7.40
CA VAL A 105 12.30 2.21 -6.76
C VAL A 105 10.80 1.93 -6.85
N GLN A 106 9.97 2.95 -6.66
CA GLN A 106 8.52 2.85 -6.77
C GLN A 106 8.09 2.41 -8.19
N GLU A 107 8.62 3.05 -9.22
CA GLU A 107 8.33 2.69 -10.62
C GLU A 107 8.71 1.24 -10.92
N LYS A 108 9.91 0.80 -10.52
CA LYS A 108 10.33 -0.60 -10.68
C LYS A 108 9.45 -1.58 -9.92
N ALA A 109 9.05 -1.24 -8.71
CA ALA A 109 8.17 -2.08 -7.91
C ALA A 109 6.78 -2.23 -8.58
N VAL A 110 6.23 -1.16 -9.14
CA VAL A 110 4.99 -1.19 -9.91
C VAL A 110 5.13 -2.07 -11.15
N GLU A 111 6.18 -1.89 -11.93
CA GLU A 111 6.45 -2.69 -13.13
C GLU A 111 6.55 -4.18 -12.80
N CYS A 112 7.34 -4.53 -11.77
CA CYS A 112 7.48 -5.93 -11.34
C CYS A 112 6.17 -6.54 -10.82
N SER A 113 5.33 -5.75 -10.16
CA SER A 113 4.05 -6.21 -9.61
C SER A 113 2.93 -6.29 -10.64
N ALA A 114 3.07 -5.64 -11.80
CA ALA A 114 2.03 -5.59 -12.84
C ALA A 114 1.57 -6.97 -13.30
N LYS A 115 2.48 -7.92 -13.50
CA LYS A 115 2.14 -9.30 -13.89
C LYS A 115 1.32 -10.02 -12.81
N LEU A 116 1.67 -9.80 -11.54
CA LEU A 116 0.93 -10.36 -10.41
C LEU A 116 -0.47 -9.75 -10.33
N TYR A 117 -0.58 -8.43 -10.48
CA TYR A 117 -1.85 -7.74 -10.53
C TYR A 117 -2.76 -8.25 -11.66
N HIS A 118 -2.24 -8.30 -12.89
CA HIS A 118 -2.99 -8.82 -14.04
C HIS A 118 -3.42 -10.28 -13.87
N ARG A 119 -2.59 -11.09 -13.22
CA ARG A 119 -2.95 -12.48 -12.88
C ARG A 119 -4.09 -12.52 -11.88
N ALA A 120 -4.09 -11.66 -10.87
CA ALA A 120 -5.13 -11.60 -9.86
C ALA A 120 -6.51 -11.21 -10.43
N ILE A 121 -6.54 -10.32 -11.41
CA ILE A 121 -7.79 -9.87 -12.04
C ILE A 121 -8.11 -10.59 -13.36
N ARG A 122 -7.33 -11.61 -13.72
CA ARG A 122 -7.53 -12.36 -14.97
C ARG A 122 -8.94 -12.96 -15.03
N ASN A 123 -9.57 -12.85 -16.20
CA ASN A 123 -10.93 -13.33 -16.47
C ASN A 123 -12.05 -12.57 -15.75
N LEU A 124 -11.74 -11.51 -15.00
CA LEU A 124 -12.77 -10.60 -14.51
C LEU A 124 -13.22 -9.66 -15.64
N LYS A 125 -14.52 -9.57 -15.83
CA LYS A 125 -15.10 -8.59 -16.77
C LYS A 125 -15.04 -7.18 -16.16
N PRO A 126 -14.90 -6.11 -16.96
CA PRO A 126 -14.87 -4.74 -16.43
C PRO A 126 -16.04 -4.39 -15.50
N PRO A 127 -17.31 -4.80 -15.75
CA PRO A 127 -18.39 -4.55 -14.80
C PRO A 127 -18.22 -5.26 -13.45
N GLU A 128 -17.67 -6.48 -13.44
CA GLU A 128 -17.41 -7.24 -12.20
C GLU A 128 -16.35 -6.54 -11.35
N LEU A 129 -15.26 -6.11 -11.98
CA LEU A 129 -14.21 -5.36 -11.30
C LEU A 129 -14.74 -4.04 -10.73
N LYS A 130 -15.53 -3.30 -11.51
CA LYS A 130 -16.16 -2.05 -11.06
C LYS A 130 -17.09 -2.27 -9.87
N THR A 131 -17.89 -3.35 -9.91
CA THR A 131 -18.79 -3.72 -8.79
C THR A 131 -18.00 -4.10 -7.56
N SER A 132 -16.95 -4.92 -7.70
CA SER A 132 -16.07 -5.33 -6.60
C SER A 132 -15.41 -4.12 -5.92
N LEU A 133 -14.88 -3.17 -6.68
CA LEU A 133 -14.32 -1.93 -6.16
C LEU A 133 -15.35 -1.13 -5.35
N LYS A 134 -16.58 -1.00 -5.88
CA LYS A 134 -17.67 -0.30 -5.20
C LYS A 134 -18.05 -0.97 -3.88
N VAL A 135 -18.16 -2.30 -3.88
CA VAL A 135 -18.50 -3.09 -2.68
C VAL A 135 -17.38 -2.96 -1.64
N MET A 136 -16.13 -3.18 -2.01
CA MET A 136 -14.98 -3.07 -1.11
C MET A 136 -14.86 -1.67 -0.51
N THR A 137 -15.04 -0.63 -1.30
CA THR A 137 -15.02 0.76 -0.81
C THR A 137 -16.10 1.00 0.24
N ARG A 138 -17.31 0.47 0.01
CA ARG A 138 -18.43 0.57 0.97
C ARG A 138 -18.11 -0.19 2.26
N MET A 139 -17.60 -1.42 2.16
CA MET A 139 -17.22 -2.22 3.32
C MET A 139 -16.15 -1.50 4.17
N LEU A 140 -15.13 -0.94 3.54
CA LEU A 140 -14.10 -0.15 4.23
C LEU A 140 -14.68 1.07 4.95
N ARG A 141 -15.66 1.77 4.37
CA ARG A 141 -16.33 2.91 5.03
C ARG A 141 -17.18 2.47 6.23
N ASN A 142 -17.80 1.30 6.16
CA ASN A 142 -18.68 0.80 7.23
C ASN A 142 -17.92 0.37 8.49
N VAL A 143 -16.63 0.08 8.39
CA VAL A 143 -15.80 -0.35 9.53
C VAL A 143 -14.84 0.75 10.03
N LYS A 144 -14.80 1.91 9.38
CA LYS A 144 -14.08 3.11 9.85
C LYS A 144 -14.93 3.90 10.84
#